data_502e7f8542e9a4619dcbc37a7219e8c2
#
_entry.id   502e7f8542e9a4619dcbc37a7219e8c2
#
_cell.length_a   1.000
_cell.length_b   1.000
_cell.length_c   1.000
_cell.angle_alpha   90.00
_cell.angle_beta   90.00
_cell.angle_gamma   90.00
#
_symmetry.space_group_name_H-M   'P 1'
#
loop_
_entity.id
_entity.type
_entity.pdbx_description
1 polymer ?
#
loop_
_entity_poly.entity_id
_entity_poly.type
_entity_poly.pdbx_seq_one_letter_code
_entity_poly.pdbx_strand_id
1 'polypeptide(L)'
;VSLFTRHPENPIVVPGLYPWRMATTFNPGVLLDDDGKFYLYERTAGQLRPFHCYIGMMESEDGVHFVHTTDQPVLTPEMCGSKYGSVQDPRVTKMDGRYWMTFAYRPFAWSSHPTGVGVPESHESEFPGVERASFESGNAGSGNVQGGRPDNFTRSGIAVSDDRVNWSLYAWATPADLDDRDVILFPEKVNGRYALLRRPLQWVGEDYGTDAPAMWITFSEDMQTWDKATLLAKAEFPWEGGRIGGSTPPLLTDAGWLVLYHGVETLDASVKRVCYRLGGMLLDKDDPTKVLARTREPLMEPETYYEKFGLYIPNVIFPTGNVITDGTLYLYYGVCDTAIALATASLEDVIEQVLKG
;
A
#
# COMPACT_ATOMS: atom_id res chain seq x y z
N VAL A 1 -0.60 5.19 -27.12
CA VAL A 1 -1.60 5.83 -26.25
C VAL A 1 -1.45 5.13 -24.89
N SER A 2 -1.25 5.90 -23.82
CA SER A 2 -1.17 5.34 -22.46
C SER A 2 -2.52 4.69 -22.11
N LEU A 3 -2.50 3.51 -21.53
CA LEU A 3 -3.70 2.81 -21.07
C LEU A 3 -4.46 3.64 -20.02
N PHE A 4 -3.70 4.23 -19.07
CA PHE A 4 -4.26 5.08 -18.04
C PHE A 4 -4.17 6.55 -18.43
N THR A 5 -5.27 7.28 -18.27
CA THR A 5 -5.34 8.73 -18.42
C THR A 5 -5.24 9.38 -17.06
N ARG A 6 -4.19 10.17 -16.83
CA ARG A 6 -3.99 10.95 -15.59
C ARG A 6 -4.98 12.11 -15.54
N HIS A 7 -5.59 12.29 -14.37
CA HIS A 7 -6.53 13.40 -14.19
C HIS A 7 -5.83 14.75 -14.35
N PRO A 8 -6.43 15.73 -15.05
CA PRO A 8 -5.78 17.00 -15.34
C PRO A 8 -5.50 17.88 -14.12
N GLU A 9 -6.24 17.68 -13.02
CA GLU A 9 -6.05 18.39 -11.76
C GLU A 9 -5.06 17.73 -10.79
N ASN A 10 -4.35 16.68 -11.24
CA ASN A 10 -3.36 16.01 -10.40
C ASN A 10 -2.21 16.95 -9.97
N PRO A 11 -1.74 16.80 -8.69
CA PRO A 11 -2.26 15.90 -7.66
C PRO A 11 -3.59 16.39 -7.07
N ILE A 12 -4.57 15.47 -6.93
CA ILE A 12 -5.92 15.81 -6.45
C ILE A 12 -5.99 16.01 -4.92
N VAL A 13 -5.04 15.44 -4.16
CA VAL A 13 -4.91 15.68 -2.72
C VAL A 13 -3.46 16.00 -2.40
N VAL A 14 -3.27 17.11 -1.69
CA VAL A 14 -1.96 17.62 -1.26
C VAL A 14 -1.89 17.75 0.26
N PRO A 15 -0.68 17.72 0.87
CA PRO A 15 -0.52 17.92 2.31
C PRO A 15 -0.96 19.34 2.75
N GLY A 16 -1.05 19.52 4.07
CA GLY A 16 -1.46 20.78 4.68
C GLY A 16 -2.74 20.66 5.50
N LEU A 17 -3.30 21.75 5.93
CA LEU A 17 -4.54 21.95 6.66
C LEU A 17 -4.47 21.59 8.17
N TYR A 18 -4.00 20.38 8.52
CA TYR A 18 -3.91 19.91 9.91
C TYR A 18 -2.47 19.53 10.29
N PRO A 19 -2.05 19.72 11.57
CA PRO A 19 -0.69 19.41 12.03
C PRO A 19 -0.23 17.98 11.70
N TRP A 20 -1.12 17.00 11.78
CA TRP A 20 -0.82 15.58 11.54
C TRP A 20 -0.62 15.19 10.05
N ARG A 21 -0.88 16.12 9.11
CA ARG A 21 -0.74 15.92 7.66
C ARG A 21 -0.02 17.06 6.93
N MET A 22 0.75 17.87 7.66
CA MET A 22 1.44 19.05 7.09
C MET A 22 2.56 18.72 6.11
N ALA A 23 3.25 17.60 6.30
CA ALA A 23 4.42 17.27 5.48
C ALA A 23 4.05 16.44 4.25
N THR A 24 3.14 15.48 4.37
CA THR A 24 2.84 14.54 3.28
C THR A 24 1.47 13.90 3.43
N THR A 25 0.88 13.54 2.28
CA THR A 25 -0.32 12.70 2.14
C THR A 25 -0.15 11.82 0.91
N PHE A 26 -0.36 10.49 1.03
CA PHE A 26 -0.09 9.55 -0.06
C PHE A 26 -0.71 8.18 0.22
N ASN A 27 -0.59 7.25 -0.73
CA ASN A 27 -1.00 5.84 -0.63
C ASN A 27 -2.40 5.66 -0.05
N PRO A 28 -3.45 6.16 -0.74
CA PRO A 28 -4.81 6.19 -0.20
C PRO A 28 -5.54 4.86 -0.37
N GLY A 29 -6.24 4.39 0.66
CA GLY A 29 -7.38 3.48 0.46
C GLY A 29 -8.59 4.26 -0.03
N VAL A 30 -9.37 3.72 -0.96
CA VAL A 30 -10.58 4.38 -1.45
C VAL A 30 -11.73 3.39 -1.54
N LEU A 31 -12.92 3.86 -1.21
CA LEU A 31 -14.18 3.13 -1.29
C LEU A 31 -15.23 4.03 -1.94
N LEU A 32 -16.00 3.49 -2.89
CA LEU A 32 -17.29 4.03 -3.30
C LEU A 32 -18.38 3.27 -2.54
N ASP A 33 -19.16 3.99 -1.72
CA ASP A 33 -20.17 3.35 -0.87
C ASP A 33 -21.57 3.43 -1.49
N ASP A 34 -22.51 2.73 -0.87
CA ASP A 34 -23.92 2.63 -1.33
C ASP A 34 -24.64 3.97 -1.34
N ASP A 35 -24.15 4.97 -0.61
CA ASP A 35 -24.66 6.35 -0.64
C ASP A 35 -24.21 7.15 -1.87
N GLY A 36 -23.39 6.56 -2.74
CA GLY A 36 -22.88 7.16 -3.96
C GLY A 36 -21.67 8.06 -3.75
N LYS A 37 -21.14 8.13 -2.53
CA LYS A 37 -19.96 8.94 -2.20
C LYS A 37 -18.67 8.14 -2.21
N PHE A 38 -17.59 8.82 -2.56
CA PHE A 38 -16.23 8.31 -2.44
C PHE A 38 -15.67 8.66 -1.07
N TYR A 39 -15.08 7.66 -0.41
CA TYR A 39 -14.38 7.79 0.87
C TYR A 39 -12.92 7.44 0.68
N LEU A 40 -12.05 8.39 0.95
CA LEU A 40 -10.61 8.27 0.79
C LEU A 40 -9.92 8.26 2.17
N TYR A 41 -9.09 7.25 2.40
CA TYR A 41 -8.29 7.09 3.61
C TYR A 41 -6.84 7.34 3.25
N GLU A 42 -6.34 8.52 3.62
CA GLU A 42 -4.98 8.96 3.27
C GLU A 42 -3.95 8.52 4.32
N ARG A 43 -2.81 7.99 3.89
CA ARG A 43 -1.63 7.92 4.74
C ARG A 43 -1.00 9.29 4.81
N THR A 44 -0.74 9.80 6.04
CA THR A 44 -0.26 11.15 6.24
C THR A 44 0.86 11.20 7.26
N ALA A 45 1.65 12.28 7.23
CA ALA A 45 2.55 12.64 8.31
C ALA A 45 2.63 14.17 8.48
N GLY A 46 2.71 14.62 9.73
CA GLY A 46 2.87 16.04 10.04
C GLY A 46 4.28 16.55 9.83
N GLN A 47 5.27 15.65 9.87
CA GLN A 47 6.69 15.95 9.69
C GLN A 47 7.43 14.72 9.13
N LEU A 48 8.62 14.95 8.59
CA LEU A 48 9.44 13.87 8.03
C LEU A 48 10.38 13.23 9.06
N ARG A 49 10.53 13.83 10.25
CA ARG A 49 11.45 13.36 11.31
C ARG A 49 10.91 13.71 12.69
N PRO A 50 10.52 12.73 13.49
CA PRO A 50 10.26 11.33 13.09
C PRO A 50 9.09 11.23 12.11
N PHE A 51 9.11 10.22 11.26
CA PHE A 51 8.07 10.01 10.25
C PHE A 51 6.91 9.22 10.85
N HIS A 52 6.17 9.86 11.75
CA HIS A 52 4.92 9.32 12.30
C HIS A 52 3.83 9.41 11.26
N CYS A 53 3.29 8.26 10.89
CA CYS A 53 2.18 8.22 9.96
C CYS A 53 0.86 7.92 10.66
N TYR A 54 -0.18 8.57 10.15
CA TYR A 54 -1.57 8.46 10.56
C TYR A 54 -2.43 8.17 9.35
N ILE A 55 -3.67 7.71 9.56
CA ILE A 55 -4.65 7.57 8.49
C ILE A 55 -5.76 8.60 8.73
N GLY A 56 -5.88 9.53 7.80
CA GLY A 56 -6.95 10.51 7.73
C GLY A 56 -8.11 10.02 6.86
N MET A 57 -9.24 10.74 6.89
CA MET A 57 -10.42 10.41 6.08
C MET A 57 -10.97 11.66 5.39
N MET A 58 -11.31 11.50 4.14
CA MET A 58 -11.93 12.49 3.28
C MET A 58 -13.13 11.90 2.56
N GLU A 59 -14.08 12.72 2.14
CA GLU A 59 -15.18 12.31 1.27
C GLU A 59 -15.26 13.17 0.01
N SER A 60 -15.88 12.63 -1.04
CA SER A 60 -16.10 13.31 -2.31
C SER A 60 -17.39 12.82 -2.98
N GLU A 61 -18.09 13.72 -3.66
CA GLU A 61 -19.27 13.39 -4.47
C GLU A 61 -18.88 12.90 -5.88
N ASP A 62 -17.69 13.28 -6.37
CA ASP A 62 -17.25 13.04 -7.76
C ASP A 62 -15.99 12.18 -7.88
N GLY A 63 -15.36 11.82 -6.74
CA GLY A 63 -14.11 11.06 -6.71
C GLY A 63 -12.86 11.87 -7.08
N VAL A 64 -12.99 13.19 -7.22
CA VAL A 64 -11.89 14.11 -7.57
C VAL A 64 -11.67 15.16 -6.48
N HIS A 65 -12.74 15.82 -6.07
CA HIS A 65 -12.71 16.90 -5.09
C HIS A 65 -13.04 16.37 -3.70
N PHE A 66 -11.99 16.11 -2.92
CA PHE A 66 -12.10 15.54 -1.59
C PHE A 66 -12.06 16.60 -0.50
N VAL A 67 -12.93 16.45 0.50
CA VAL A 67 -12.96 17.29 1.70
C VAL A 67 -12.84 16.43 2.95
N HIS A 68 -12.19 16.95 4.00
CA HIS A 68 -12.08 16.25 5.28
C HIS A 68 -13.43 16.14 5.98
N THR A 69 -13.72 14.95 6.49
CA THR A 69 -14.90 14.69 7.32
C THR A 69 -14.60 14.85 8.81
N THR A 70 -13.32 14.75 9.19
CA THR A 70 -12.84 14.87 10.56
C THR A 70 -11.58 15.75 10.60
N ASP A 71 -11.36 16.45 11.72
CA ASP A 71 -10.13 17.23 11.99
C ASP A 71 -9.03 16.41 12.66
N GLN A 72 -9.32 15.15 13.01
CA GLN A 72 -8.42 14.18 13.59
C GLN A 72 -8.26 12.96 12.68
N PRO A 73 -7.11 12.25 12.72
CA PRO A 73 -6.96 11.01 12.00
C PRO A 73 -7.93 9.93 12.53
N VAL A 74 -8.41 9.07 11.65
CA VAL A 74 -9.35 7.98 11.98
C VAL A 74 -8.65 6.71 12.45
N LEU A 75 -7.37 6.53 12.13
CA LEU A 75 -6.54 5.47 12.69
C LEU A 75 -5.16 6.02 13.05
N THR A 76 -4.73 5.73 14.29
CA THR A 76 -3.46 6.20 14.84
C THR A 76 -2.61 5.03 15.34
N PRO A 77 -1.29 5.18 15.44
CA PRO A 77 -0.43 4.12 15.99
C PRO A 77 -0.72 3.79 17.45
N GLU A 78 -1.25 4.74 18.24
CA GLU A 78 -1.67 4.50 19.63
C GLU A 78 -2.81 3.48 19.72
N MET A 79 -3.77 3.53 18.78
CA MET A 79 -4.86 2.56 18.68
C MET A 79 -4.34 1.14 18.38
N CYS A 80 -3.10 1.04 17.88
CA CYS A 80 -2.41 -0.20 17.57
C CYS A 80 -1.36 -0.61 18.63
N GLY A 81 -1.23 0.15 19.71
CA GLY A 81 -0.41 -0.19 20.87
C GLY A 81 0.86 0.63 21.09
N SER A 82 1.22 1.57 20.21
CA SER A 82 2.39 2.42 20.41
C SER A 82 2.20 3.83 19.86
N LYS A 83 2.24 4.82 20.73
CA LYS A 83 2.23 6.24 20.35
C LYS A 83 3.48 6.69 19.56
N TYR A 84 4.52 5.89 19.55
CA TYR A 84 5.77 6.14 18.82
C TYR A 84 5.78 5.52 17.42
N GLY A 85 4.71 4.83 17.06
CA GLY A 85 4.63 4.05 15.84
C GLY A 85 4.16 4.81 14.62
N SER A 86 3.83 4.04 13.59
CA SER A 86 3.20 4.52 12.35
C SER A 86 2.16 3.53 11.87
N VAL A 87 1.05 4.03 11.35
CA VAL A 87 0.05 3.27 10.56
C VAL A 87 0.12 3.75 9.11
N GLN A 88 0.12 2.81 8.16
CA GLN A 88 0.56 3.07 6.79
C GLN A 88 -0.29 2.30 5.77
N ASP A 89 -0.41 2.87 4.56
CA ASP A 89 -0.86 2.21 3.35
C ASP A 89 -2.21 1.46 3.53
N PRO A 90 -3.30 2.19 3.86
CA PRO A 90 -4.61 1.57 4.05
C PRO A 90 -5.15 1.00 2.75
N ARG A 91 -5.78 -0.17 2.79
CA ARG A 91 -6.63 -0.73 1.75
C ARG A 91 -7.99 -1.02 2.37
N VAL A 92 -9.02 -0.49 1.78
CA VAL A 92 -10.37 -0.53 2.37
C VAL A 92 -11.33 -1.30 1.48
N THR A 93 -12.12 -2.17 2.11
CA THR A 93 -13.19 -2.92 1.46
C THR A 93 -14.45 -2.90 2.33
N LYS A 94 -15.61 -3.10 1.70
CA LYS A 94 -16.89 -3.33 2.40
C LYS A 94 -17.28 -4.78 2.22
N MET A 95 -17.51 -5.49 3.30
CA MET A 95 -17.88 -6.91 3.27
C MET A 95 -18.74 -7.26 4.50
N ASP A 96 -19.79 -8.04 4.28
CA ASP A 96 -20.74 -8.47 5.34
C ASP A 96 -21.34 -7.29 6.12
N GLY A 97 -21.60 -6.15 5.43
CA GLY A 97 -22.21 -4.94 6.00
C GLY A 97 -21.27 -4.10 6.88
N ARG A 98 -19.98 -4.44 6.93
CA ARG A 98 -18.94 -3.72 7.70
C ARG A 98 -17.82 -3.24 6.78
N TYR A 99 -17.07 -2.27 7.27
CA TYR A 99 -15.89 -1.75 6.60
C TYR A 99 -14.63 -2.38 7.19
N TRP A 100 -13.74 -2.82 6.32
CA TRP A 100 -12.49 -3.49 6.66
C TRP A 100 -11.32 -2.73 6.06
N MET A 101 -10.30 -2.52 6.87
CA MET A 101 -9.07 -1.85 6.43
C MET A 101 -7.88 -2.73 6.78
N THR A 102 -7.13 -3.14 5.77
CA THR A 102 -5.77 -3.66 6.00
C THR A 102 -4.79 -2.50 5.98
N PHE A 103 -3.82 -2.53 6.87
CA PHE A 103 -2.81 -1.47 7.00
C PHE A 103 -1.49 -2.04 7.52
N ALA A 104 -0.39 -1.37 7.18
CA ALA A 104 0.92 -1.69 7.74
C ALA A 104 1.15 -0.88 9.03
N TYR A 105 1.79 -1.50 10.00
CA TYR A 105 2.08 -0.91 11.30
C TYR A 105 3.54 -1.13 11.70
N ARG A 106 4.20 -0.08 12.17
CA ARG A 106 5.49 -0.15 12.84
C ARG A 106 5.35 0.32 14.29
N PRO A 107 5.90 -0.40 15.27
CA PRO A 107 5.86 0.04 16.68
C PRO A 107 6.65 1.32 16.95
N PHE A 108 7.67 1.63 16.12
CA PHE A 108 8.44 2.87 16.17
C PHE A 108 8.54 3.49 14.78
N ALA A 109 8.26 4.79 14.67
CA ALA A 109 8.35 5.53 13.42
C ALA A 109 9.79 5.56 12.89
N TRP A 110 9.91 5.84 11.58
CA TRP A 110 11.22 6.10 10.99
C TRP A 110 11.82 7.38 11.58
N SER A 111 13.02 7.26 12.12
CA SER A 111 13.77 8.39 12.66
C SER A 111 14.47 9.20 11.59
N SER A 112 14.52 8.67 10.39
CA SER A 112 15.32 9.25 9.32
C SER A 112 14.61 9.27 7.98
N HIS A 113 14.90 10.30 7.24
CA HIS A 113 14.65 10.35 5.80
C HIS A 113 15.47 9.27 5.08
N PRO A 114 15.07 8.74 3.90
CA PRO A 114 15.88 7.80 3.10
C PRO A 114 17.28 8.32 2.75
N THR A 115 17.52 9.62 2.85
CA THR A 115 18.83 10.25 2.67
C THR A 115 19.78 10.07 3.86
N GLY A 116 19.38 9.32 4.90
CA GLY A 116 20.25 9.00 6.04
C GLY A 116 20.34 10.07 7.14
N VAL A 117 19.53 11.12 7.08
CA VAL A 117 19.56 12.16 8.12
C VAL A 117 18.61 11.75 9.26
N GLY A 118 19.17 11.41 10.39
CA GLY A 118 18.46 10.95 11.59
C GLY A 118 17.75 12.05 12.37
N VAL A 119 16.96 11.64 13.37
CA VAL A 119 16.40 12.54 14.38
C VAL A 119 17.55 13.20 15.13
N PRO A 120 17.53 14.51 15.34
CA PRO A 120 18.52 15.19 16.18
C PRO A 120 18.57 14.57 17.58
N GLU A 121 19.76 14.48 18.17
CA GLU A 121 19.95 13.90 19.53
C GLU A 121 19.06 14.56 20.58
N SER A 122 18.76 15.84 20.42
CA SER A 122 17.85 16.59 21.30
C SER A 122 16.42 16.04 21.35
N HIS A 123 16.00 15.25 20.36
CA HIS A 123 14.66 14.68 20.29
C HIS A 123 14.60 13.20 20.66
N GLU A 124 15.73 12.55 20.93
CA GLU A 124 15.76 11.14 21.31
C GLU A 124 15.02 10.84 22.62
N SER A 125 15.03 11.78 23.55
CA SER A 125 14.29 11.66 24.82
C SER A 125 12.78 11.77 24.64
N GLU A 126 12.32 12.46 23.59
CA GLU A 126 10.90 12.62 23.26
C GLU A 126 10.35 11.40 22.50
N PHE A 127 11.23 10.70 21.78
CA PHE A 127 10.89 9.56 20.94
C PHE A 127 11.83 8.37 21.21
N PRO A 128 11.76 7.77 22.41
CA PRO A 128 12.59 6.62 22.74
C PRO A 128 12.28 5.46 21.80
N GLY A 129 13.31 4.93 21.17
CA GLY A 129 13.17 3.84 20.20
C GLY A 129 12.91 4.27 18.78
N VAL A 130 12.93 5.57 18.48
CA VAL A 130 12.97 6.07 17.10
C VAL A 130 14.31 5.69 16.48
N GLU A 131 14.25 5.07 15.31
CA GLU A 131 15.43 4.58 14.62
C GLU A 131 16.23 5.70 13.98
N ARG A 132 17.55 5.61 14.09
CA ARG A 132 18.44 6.33 13.19
C ARG A 132 18.69 5.48 11.95
N ALA A 133 18.43 5.98 10.75
CA ALA A 133 18.95 5.34 9.56
C ALA A 133 20.46 5.52 9.56
N SER A 134 21.20 4.45 9.63
CA SER A 134 22.60 4.49 9.27
C SER A 134 22.71 4.30 7.75
N PHE A 135 23.47 5.17 7.12
CA PHE A 135 23.87 5.02 5.72
C PHE A 135 24.66 3.71 5.50
N GLU A 136 25.23 3.18 6.56
CA GLU A 136 26.08 2.00 6.57
C GLU A 136 25.31 0.69 6.62
N SER A 137 24.04 0.68 6.97
CA SER A 137 23.21 -0.51 6.91
C SER A 137 22.78 -0.80 5.48
N GLY A 138 23.76 -1.22 4.68
CA GLY A 138 23.67 -1.39 3.24
C GLY A 138 22.75 -2.51 2.72
N ASN A 139 21.83 -3.03 3.51
CA ASN A 139 20.86 -4.01 3.07
C ASN A 139 19.53 -3.36 2.70
N ALA A 140 19.46 -2.88 1.48
CA ALA A 140 18.24 -2.35 0.87
C ALA A 140 17.08 -3.40 0.75
N GLY A 141 17.31 -4.63 1.16
CA GLY A 141 16.38 -5.74 0.96
C GLY A 141 15.54 -6.13 2.17
N SER A 142 15.97 -5.82 3.40
CA SER A 142 15.15 -6.11 4.57
C SER A 142 14.62 -4.80 5.15
N GLY A 143 13.31 -4.64 5.16
CA GLY A 143 12.66 -3.46 5.73
C GLY A 143 13.04 -3.18 7.18
N ASN A 144 13.65 -4.13 7.81
CA ASN A 144 14.07 -4.08 9.20
C ASN A 144 15.48 -3.55 9.41
N VAL A 145 16.32 -3.66 8.41
CA VAL A 145 17.73 -3.21 8.49
C VAL A 145 17.85 -1.70 8.28
N GLN A 146 16.77 -1.07 7.84
CA GLN A 146 16.71 0.38 7.68
C GLN A 146 16.45 1.08 9.00
N GLY A 147 17.26 0.92 9.99
CA GLY A 147 17.07 1.63 11.23
C GLY A 147 17.66 0.94 12.45
N GLY A 148 18.18 -0.25 12.26
CA GLY A 148 19.03 -0.88 13.25
C GLY A 148 18.34 -1.48 14.48
N ARG A 149 17.00 -1.45 14.57
CA ARG A 149 16.28 -2.12 15.68
C ARG A 149 15.75 -3.48 15.23
N PRO A 150 16.21 -4.58 15.85
CA PRO A 150 15.75 -5.92 15.51
C PRO A 150 14.29 -6.20 15.91
N ASP A 151 13.67 -5.33 16.70
CA ASP A 151 12.30 -5.43 17.20
C ASP A 151 11.31 -4.49 16.51
N ASN A 152 11.73 -3.77 15.45
CA ASN A 152 10.89 -2.80 14.75
C ASN A 152 10.46 -3.28 13.36
N PHE A 153 9.93 -4.49 13.30
CA PHE A 153 9.36 -5.03 12.08
C PHE A 153 8.05 -4.33 11.69
N THR A 154 7.84 -4.16 10.40
CA THR A 154 6.56 -3.71 9.88
C THR A 154 5.63 -4.91 9.76
N ARG A 155 4.65 -5.01 10.63
CA ARG A 155 3.58 -6.02 10.55
C ARG A 155 2.31 -5.40 9.97
N SER A 156 1.37 -6.22 9.57
CA SER A 156 0.10 -5.75 9.04
C SER A 156 -1.07 -6.12 9.94
N GLY A 157 -1.99 -5.17 10.10
CA GLY A 157 -3.22 -5.31 10.86
C GLY A 157 -4.46 -5.27 9.98
N ILE A 158 -5.56 -5.74 10.55
CA ILE A 158 -6.91 -5.61 10.04
C ILE A 158 -7.69 -4.75 11.03
N ALA A 159 -8.18 -3.61 10.60
CA ALA A 159 -9.11 -2.79 11.36
C ALA A 159 -10.53 -2.93 10.81
N VAL A 160 -11.50 -2.66 11.66
CA VAL A 160 -12.92 -2.75 11.35
C VAL A 160 -13.67 -1.52 11.81
N SER A 161 -14.69 -1.13 11.03
CA SER A 161 -15.61 -0.05 11.36
C SER A 161 -17.04 -0.41 10.93
N ASP A 162 -18.02 0.09 11.68
CA ASP A 162 -19.43 -0.01 11.32
C ASP A 162 -19.95 1.28 10.65
N ASP A 163 -19.19 2.38 10.74
CA ASP A 163 -19.60 3.72 10.30
C ASP A 163 -18.58 4.47 9.43
N ARG A 164 -17.46 3.82 9.04
CA ARG A 164 -16.37 4.38 8.23
C ARG A 164 -15.44 5.34 8.98
N VAL A 165 -15.85 5.87 10.12
CA VAL A 165 -15.13 6.90 10.89
C VAL A 165 -14.46 6.31 12.12
N ASN A 166 -15.20 5.49 12.87
CA ASN A 166 -14.71 4.89 14.11
C ASN A 166 -14.09 3.52 13.83
N TRP A 167 -12.78 3.48 13.75
CA TRP A 167 -12.02 2.25 13.47
C TRP A 167 -11.45 1.65 14.74
N SER A 168 -11.38 0.33 14.78
CA SER A 168 -10.69 -0.41 15.84
C SER A 168 -9.88 -1.56 15.25
N LEU A 169 -8.74 -1.87 15.87
CA LEU A 169 -7.93 -3.04 15.51
C LEU A 169 -8.76 -4.30 15.78
N TYR A 170 -9.01 -5.07 14.72
CA TYR A 170 -9.73 -6.35 14.81
C TYR A 170 -8.75 -7.50 15.06
N ALA A 171 -7.71 -7.60 14.25
CA ALA A 171 -6.71 -8.66 14.34
C ALA A 171 -5.38 -8.24 13.72
N TRP A 172 -4.31 -8.93 14.10
CA TRP A 172 -3.05 -8.88 13.38
C TRP A 172 -3.02 -9.95 12.29
N ALA A 173 -2.92 -9.54 11.05
CA ALA A 173 -2.84 -10.45 9.91
C ALA A 173 -1.47 -11.14 9.79
N THR A 174 -0.42 -10.53 10.38
CA THR A 174 0.95 -11.03 10.29
C THR A 174 1.65 -11.04 11.65
N PRO A 175 2.67 -11.92 11.85
CA PRO A 175 3.44 -11.98 13.09
C PRO A 175 4.22 -10.68 13.36
N ALA A 176 4.63 -10.47 14.63
CA ALA A 176 5.37 -9.28 15.04
C ALA A 176 6.86 -9.33 14.65
N ASP A 177 7.39 -10.50 14.40
CA ASP A 177 8.80 -10.78 14.08
C ASP A 177 9.06 -10.96 12.57
N LEU A 178 8.07 -10.58 11.74
CA LEU A 178 8.14 -10.66 10.28
C LEU A 178 7.81 -9.30 9.67
N ASP A 179 8.70 -8.76 8.83
CA ASP A 179 8.37 -7.59 8.01
C ASP A 179 7.49 -8.03 6.84
N ASP A 180 6.19 -7.76 6.95
CA ASP A 180 5.19 -8.22 6.00
C ASP A 180 4.21 -7.10 5.67
N ARG A 181 4.30 -6.62 4.46
CA ARG A 181 3.59 -5.46 3.94
C ARG A 181 2.71 -5.83 2.75
N ASP A 182 2.03 -4.85 2.22
CA ASP A 182 1.13 -4.99 1.09
C ASP A 182 0.12 -6.11 1.34
N VAL A 183 -0.35 -6.15 2.60
CA VAL A 183 -1.40 -7.07 3.01
C VAL A 183 -2.74 -6.51 2.57
N ILE A 184 -3.45 -7.29 1.76
CA ILE A 184 -4.66 -6.84 1.07
C ILE A 184 -5.74 -7.90 1.20
N LEU A 185 -6.84 -7.54 1.84
CA LEU A 185 -8.02 -8.40 1.94
C LEU A 185 -8.80 -8.37 0.63
N PHE A 186 -9.24 -9.54 0.16
CA PHE A 186 -10.20 -9.62 -0.94
C PHE A 186 -11.54 -9.02 -0.49
N PRO A 187 -12.25 -8.32 -1.37
CA PRO A 187 -13.52 -7.67 -1.03
C PRO A 187 -14.68 -8.67 -0.85
N GLU A 188 -14.48 -9.91 -1.26
CA GLU A 188 -15.44 -11.01 -1.14
C GLU A 188 -14.75 -12.29 -0.71
N LYS A 189 -15.50 -13.18 -0.07
CA LYS A 189 -15.02 -14.52 0.27
C LYS A 189 -14.87 -15.39 -0.96
N VAL A 190 -13.78 -16.13 -1.03
CA VAL A 190 -13.53 -17.13 -2.06
C VAL A 190 -13.89 -18.50 -1.47
N ASN A 191 -14.87 -19.19 -2.05
CA ASN A 191 -15.39 -20.46 -1.55
C ASN A 191 -15.75 -20.44 -0.05
N GLY A 192 -16.34 -19.30 0.40
CA GLY A 192 -16.77 -19.11 1.77
C GLY A 192 -15.66 -18.69 2.74
N ARG A 193 -14.42 -18.57 2.30
CA ARG A 193 -13.25 -18.20 3.12
C ARG A 193 -12.72 -16.81 2.77
N TYR A 194 -12.18 -16.13 3.76
CA TYR A 194 -11.44 -14.88 3.54
C TYR A 194 -10.12 -15.17 2.84
N ALA A 195 -9.76 -14.38 1.85
CA ALA A 195 -8.50 -14.46 1.12
C ALA A 195 -7.68 -13.18 1.34
N LEU A 196 -6.37 -13.34 1.44
CA LEU A 196 -5.44 -12.25 1.77
C LEU A 196 -4.18 -12.36 0.90
N LEU A 197 -3.82 -11.28 0.23
CA LEU A 197 -2.49 -11.12 -0.37
C LEU A 197 -1.53 -10.60 0.69
N ARG A 198 -0.24 -10.99 0.59
CA ARG A 198 0.82 -10.53 1.48
C ARG A 198 2.18 -10.53 0.78
N ARG A 199 3.16 -9.81 1.34
CA ARG A 199 4.52 -9.73 0.81
C ARG A 199 5.56 -9.70 1.92
N PRO A 200 5.90 -10.85 2.50
CA PRO A 200 6.94 -10.97 3.50
C PRO A 200 8.33 -10.68 2.91
N LEU A 201 9.08 -9.78 3.53
CA LEU A 201 10.40 -9.39 3.05
C LEU A 201 11.48 -10.46 3.29
N GLN A 202 11.32 -11.27 4.34
CA GLN A 202 12.28 -12.31 4.69
C GLN A 202 12.08 -13.64 3.96
N TRP A 203 10.95 -13.81 3.24
CA TRP A 203 10.68 -15.05 2.52
C TRP A 203 11.33 -15.03 1.15
N VAL A 204 12.65 -15.15 1.14
CA VAL A 204 13.51 -15.19 -0.05
C VAL A 204 14.52 -16.33 0.08
N GLY A 205 15.00 -16.84 -1.04
CA GLY A 205 15.92 -17.96 -1.13
C GLY A 205 15.27 -19.27 -1.54
N GLU A 206 16.05 -20.35 -1.57
CA GLU A 206 15.64 -21.67 -2.07
C GLU A 206 14.41 -22.23 -1.33
N ASP A 207 14.34 -22.04 -0.02
CA ASP A 207 13.22 -22.53 0.81
C ASP A 207 11.87 -21.89 0.44
N TYR A 208 11.91 -20.73 -0.19
CA TYR A 208 10.71 -19.96 -0.58
C TYR A 208 10.50 -19.91 -2.10
N GLY A 209 11.46 -20.40 -2.89
CA GLY A 209 11.36 -20.47 -4.35
C GLY A 209 11.40 -19.12 -5.06
N THR A 210 11.94 -18.08 -4.43
CA THR A 210 12.06 -16.73 -4.98
C THR A 210 13.33 -16.03 -4.49
N ASP A 211 13.98 -15.27 -5.37
CA ASP A 211 15.24 -14.57 -5.09
C ASP A 211 15.00 -13.11 -4.61
N ALA A 212 13.77 -12.64 -4.66
CA ALA A 212 13.36 -11.32 -4.21
C ALA A 212 12.00 -11.39 -3.48
N PRO A 213 11.64 -10.39 -2.65
CA PRO A 213 10.33 -10.37 -2.01
C PRO A 213 9.18 -10.46 -3.02
N ALA A 214 8.31 -11.42 -2.81
CA ALA A 214 7.30 -11.89 -3.75
C ALA A 214 5.89 -11.79 -3.15
N MET A 215 4.87 -11.97 -3.99
CA MET A 215 3.47 -11.99 -3.58
C MET A 215 3.05 -13.39 -3.16
N TRP A 216 2.37 -13.48 -2.04
CA TRP A 216 1.81 -14.70 -1.46
C TRP A 216 0.32 -14.53 -1.24
N ILE A 217 -0.40 -15.63 -1.23
CA ILE A 217 -1.84 -15.69 -0.91
C ILE A 217 -2.07 -16.66 0.24
N THR A 218 -3.01 -16.31 1.13
CA THR A 218 -3.42 -17.16 2.26
C THR A 218 -4.92 -17.03 2.49
N PHE A 219 -5.49 -17.98 3.21
CA PHE A 219 -6.93 -18.05 3.49
C PHE A 219 -7.20 -18.18 4.98
N SER A 220 -8.41 -17.76 5.41
CA SER A 220 -8.86 -17.81 6.79
C SER A 220 -10.37 -18.00 6.86
N GLU A 221 -10.84 -18.64 7.94
CA GLU A 221 -12.26 -18.73 8.27
C GLU A 221 -12.75 -17.52 9.10
N ASP A 222 -11.84 -16.83 9.81
CA ASP A 222 -12.19 -15.87 10.86
C ASP A 222 -11.39 -14.56 10.79
N MET A 223 -10.46 -14.40 9.82
CA MET A 223 -9.48 -13.30 9.72
C MET A 223 -8.53 -13.15 10.92
N GLN A 224 -8.51 -14.10 11.84
CA GLN A 224 -7.60 -14.12 13.00
C GLN A 224 -6.51 -15.17 12.86
N THR A 225 -6.87 -16.32 12.29
CA THR A 225 -5.95 -17.42 12.03
C THR A 225 -5.84 -17.65 10.52
N TRP A 226 -4.63 -17.56 10.00
CA TRP A 226 -4.35 -17.69 8.57
C TRP A 226 -3.63 -19.00 8.27
N ASP A 227 -4.02 -19.65 7.19
CA ASP A 227 -3.36 -20.86 6.69
C ASP A 227 -1.92 -20.58 6.28
N LYS A 228 -1.17 -21.65 6.01
CA LYS A 228 0.12 -21.54 5.36
C LYS A 228 -0.04 -20.85 4.02
N ALA A 229 0.67 -19.74 3.82
CA ALA A 229 0.61 -19.00 2.57
C ALA A 229 1.25 -19.76 1.41
N THR A 230 0.69 -19.58 0.20
CA THR A 230 1.17 -20.12 -1.05
C THR A 230 1.84 -19.00 -1.85
N LEU A 231 3.00 -19.26 -2.45
CA LEU A 231 3.64 -18.34 -3.39
C LEU A 231 2.71 -18.13 -4.59
N LEU A 232 2.28 -16.89 -4.80
CA LEU A 232 1.35 -16.53 -5.88
C LEU A 232 2.11 -16.07 -7.12
N ALA A 233 3.03 -15.12 -6.95
CA ALA A 233 3.83 -14.58 -8.05
C ALA A 233 5.17 -14.06 -7.52
N LYS A 234 6.20 -14.19 -8.33
CA LYS A 234 7.54 -13.66 -8.08
C LYS A 234 7.99 -12.74 -9.22
N ALA A 235 9.06 -11.98 -9.01
CA ALA A 235 9.65 -11.15 -10.05
C ALA A 235 10.09 -12.00 -11.25
N GLU A 236 9.66 -11.61 -12.45
CA GLU A 236 9.99 -12.28 -13.72
C GLU A 236 10.55 -11.30 -14.75
N PHE A 237 10.19 -10.03 -14.65
CA PHE A 237 10.56 -9.01 -15.61
C PHE A 237 11.56 -8.00 -15.01
N PRO A 238 12.41 -7.35 -15.82
CA PRO A 238 13.42 -6.42 -15.31
C PRO A 238 12.87 -5.32 -14.40
N TRP A 239 11.69 -4.79 -14.72
CA TRP A 239 11.04 -3.72 -13.94
C TRP A 239 10.51 -4.19 -12.56
N GLU A 240 10.56 -5.48 -12.28
CA GLU A 240 10.17 -6.12 -11.03
C GLU A 240 11.35 -6.57 -10.18
N GLY A 241 12.57 -6.44 -10.69
CA GLY A 241 13.77 -7.12 -10.19
C GLY A 241 14.13 -6.87 -8.72
N GLY A 242 13.65 -5.79 -8.12
CA GLY A 242 13.86 -5.54 -6.69
C GLY A 242 12.85 -6.23 -5.79
N ARG A 243 11.60 -6.24 -6.17
CA ARG A 243 10.45 -6.90 -5.50
C ARG A 243 9.15 -6.66 -6.24
N ILE A 244 8.15 -7.45 -5.91
CA ILE A 244 6.74 -7.21 -6.29
C ILE A 244 5.84 -7.25 -5.06
N GLY A 245 4.72 -6.54 -5.11
CA GLY A 245 3.73 -6.53 -4.03
C GLY A 245 2.36 -6.08 -4.52
N GLY A 246 1.29 -6.53 -3.86
CA GLY A 246 -0.07 -6.09 -4.17
C GLY A 246 -0.24 -4.59 -4.01
N SER A 247 -1.05 -3.99 -4.85
CA SER A 247 -1.35 -2.55 -4.82
C SER A 247 -2.72 -2.27 -4.23
N THR A 248 -3.77 -2.50 -4.98
CA THR A 248 -5.16 -2.23 -4.58
C THR A 248 -5.90 -3.50 -4.19
N PRO A 249 -7.05 -3.41 -3.51
CA PRO A 249 -7.93 -4.56 -3.35
C PRO A 249 -8.24 -5.21 -4.71
N PRO A 250 -8.21 -6.56 -4.80
CA PRO A 250 -8.56 -7.28 -6.02
C PRO A 250 -9.98 -6.95 -6.49
N LEU A 251 -10.20 -6.99 -7.79
CA LEU A 251 -11.50 -6.74 -8.41
C LEU A 251 -12.03 -8.04 -9.01
N LEU A 252 -13.21 -8.47 -8.57
CA LEU A 252 -13.86 -9.61 -9.17
C LEU A 252 -14.47 -9.21 -10.52
N THR A 253 -14.10 -9.92 -11.58
CA THR A 253 -14.56 -9.71 -12.95
C THR A 253 -15.04 -11.02 -13.57
N ASP A 254 -15.66 -10.95 -14.74
CA ASP A 254 -16.05 -12.17 -15.49
C ASP A 254 -14.81 -12.99 -15.91
N ALA A 255 -13.67 -12.34 -16.13
CA ALA A 255 -12.40 -12.98 -16.50
C ALA A 255 -11.64 -13.60 -15.31
N GLY A 256 -12.04 -13.32 -14.07
CA GLY A 256 -11.38 -13.73 -12.84
C GLY A 256 -11.08 -12.56 -11.91
N TRP A 257 -10.23 -12.78 -10.90
CA TRP A 257 -9.79 -11.71 -10.02
C TRP A 257 -8.69 -10.87 -10.67
N LEU A 258 -9.00 -9.63 -11.01
CA LEU A 258 -7.99 -8.66 -11.45
C LEU A 258 -7.24 -8.15 -10.23
N VAL A 259 -5.95 -8.47 -10.17
CA VAL A 259 -5.01 -7.99 -9.16
C VAL A 259 -4.07 -6.99 -9.79
N LEU A 260 -4.15 -5.74 -9.34
CA LEU A 260 -3.15 -4.73 -9.65
C LEU A 260 -2.02 -4.84 -8.63
N TYR A 261 -0.77 -4.84 -9.11
CA TYR A 261 0.41 -4.99 -8.28
C TYR A 261 1.51 -4.01 -8.70
N HIS A 262 2.42 -3.71 -7.82
CA HIS A 262 3.60 -2.91 -8.15
C HIS A 262 4.84 -3.79 -8.28
N GLY A 263 5.66 -3.45 -9.28
CA GLY A 263 7.03 -3.90 -9.39
C GLY A 263 7.99 -2.78 -9.05
N VAL A 264 9.10 -3.13 -8.45
CA VAL A 264 10.16 -2.18 -8.08
C VAL A 264 11.45 -2.55 -8.77
N GLU A 265 11.90 -1.68 -9.66
CA GLU A 265 13.21 -1.78 -10.27
C GLU A 265 14.25 -1.01 -9.45
N THR A 266 15.40 -1.63 -9.21
CA THR A 266 16.56 -0.93 -8.63
C THR A 266 17.37 -0.33 -9.76
N LEU A 267 17.27 1.00 -9.94
CA LEU A 267 18.00 1.74 -10.97
C LEU A 267 19.46 1.97 -10.57
N ASP A 268 19.71 2.21 -9.28
CA ASP A 268 21.04 2.42 -8.72
C ASP A 268 21.05 2.04 -7.24
N ALA A 269 21.67 0.92 -6.91
CA ALA A 269 21.72 0.39 -5.55
C ALA A 269 22.59 1.27 -4.63
N SER A 270 23.60 1.95 -5.16
CA SER A 270 24.56 2.76 -4.37
C SER A 270 23.89 3.97 -3.71
N VAL A 271 22.86 4.52 -4.36
CA VAL A 271 22.08 5.67 -3.87
C VAL A 271 20.61 5.32 -3.60
N LYS A 272 20.29 4.02 -3.55
CA LYS A 272 18.92 3.51 -3.34
C LYS A 272 17.89 4.10 -4.32
N ARG A 273 18.32 4.37 -5.54
CA ARG A 273 17.40 4.88 -6.58
C ARG A 273 16.58 3.74 -7.15
N VAL A 274 15.28 3.88 -7.06
CA VAL A 274 14.32 2.88 -7.50
C VAL A 274 13.29 3.50 -8.44
N CYS A 275 12.53 2.65 -9.14
CA CYS A 275 11.36 3.03 -9.90
C CYS A 275 10.23 2.05 -9.59
N TYR A 276 9.08 2.59 -9.17
CA TYR A 276 7.86 1.82 -8.93
C TYR A 276 6.94 1.91 -10.14
N ARG A 277 6.52 0.77 -10.64
CA ARG A 277 5.60 0.66 -11.78
C ARG A 277 4.41 -0.24 -11.44
N LEU A 278 3.33 -0.03 -12.15
CA LEU A 278 2.09 -0.80 -12.00
C LEU A 278 2.06 -1.94 -13.01
N GLY A 279 1.77 -3.14 -12.56
CA GLY A 279 1.40 -4.30 -13.37
C GLY A 279 0.01 -4.82 -13.06
N GLY A 280 -0.45 -5.76 -13.83
CA GLY A 280 -1.71 -6.44 -13.63
C GLY A 280 -1.58 -7.95 -13.82
N MET A 281 -2.38 -8.71 -13.06
CA MET A 281 -2.56 -10.15 -13.25
C MET A 281 -4.01 -10.54 -13.06
N LEU A 282 -4.43 -11.61 -13.75
CA LEU A 282 -5.71 -12.26 -13.55
C LEU A 282 -5.50 -13.57 -12.82
N LEU A 283 -6.25 -13.78 -11.73
CA LEU A 283 -6.29 -15.03 -11.00
C LEU A 283 -7.59 -15.77 -11.32
N ASP A 284 -7.53 -17.09 -11.20
CA ASP A 284 -8.73 -17.92 -11.35
C ASP A 284 -9.80 -17.52 -10.32
N LYS A 285 -11.04 -17.49 -10.76
CA LYS A 285 -12.17 -17.03 -9.95
C LYS A 285 -12.42 -17.90 -8.72
N ASP A 286 -12.33 -19.20 -8.90
CA ASP A 286 -12.63 -20.19 -7.87
C ASP A 286 -11.38 -20.65 -7.09
N ASP A 287 -10.20 -20.56 -7.73
CA ASP A 287 -8.91 -20.89 -7.13
C ASP A 287 -7.88 -19.76 -7.38
N PRO A 288 -7.93 -18.66 -6.62
CA PRO A 288 -7.05 -17.52 -6.86
C PRO A 288 -5.57 -17.77 -6.52
N THR A 289 -5.19 -18.99 -6.18
CA THR A 289 -3.77 -19.40 -6.16
C THR A 289 -3.21 -19.59 -7.57
N LYS A 290 -4.07 -19.63 -8.59
CA LYS A 290 -3.68 -19.81 -10.01
C LYS A 290 -3.67 -18.47 -10.72
N VAL A 291 -2.52 -18.10 -11.25
CA VAL A 291 -2.36 -16.96 -12.16
C VAL A 291 -2.71 -17.41 -13.58
N LEU A 292 -3.75 -16.82 -14.15
CA LEU A 292 -4.22 -17.13 -15.51
C LEU A 292 -3.49 -16.30 -16.58
N ALA A 293 -3.20 -15.03 -16.26
CA ALA A 293 -2.50 -14.10 -17.15
C ALA A 293 -1.79 -13.03 -16.31
N ARG A 294 -0.74 -12.42 -16.88
CA ARG A 294 0.05 -11.37 -16.25
C ARG A 294 0.73 -10.49 -17.28
N THR A 295 0.75 -9.18 -17.06
CA THR A 295 1.44 -8.24 -17.94
C THR A 295 2.95 -8.42 -17.91
N ARG A 296 3.61 -8.40 -19.07
CA ARG A 296 5.07 -8.41 -19.21
C ARG A 296 5.65 -7.01 -19.07
N GLU A 297 4.96 -6.05 -19.66
CA GLU A 297 5.29 -4.64 -19.55
C GLU A 297 4.40 -3.97 -18.51
N PRO A 298 4.85 -2.91 -17.85
CA PRO A 298 4.04 -2.21 -16.89
C PRO A 298 2.83 -1.55 -17.55
N LEU A 299 1.68 -1.60 -16.88
CA LEU A 299 0.46 -0.89 -17.28
C LEU A 299 0.59 0.63 -17.13
N MET A 300 1.41 1.06 -16.15
CA MET A 300 1.65 2.46 -15.85
C MET A 300 3.04 2.64 -15.21
N GLU A 301 3.75 3.71 -15.58
CA GLU A 301 5.04 4.08 -15.01
C GLU A 301 5.12 5.58 -14.73
N PRO A 302 6.08 6.07 -13.90
CA PRO A 302 6.23 7.49 -13.62
C PRO A 302 6.57 8.29 -14.88
N GLU A 303 5.72 9.22 -15.27
CA GLU A 303 5.88 10.07 -16.46
C GLU A 303 5.90 11.55 -16.12
N THR A 304 5.01 11.98 -15.22
CA THR A 304 4.81 13.38 -14.89
C THR A 304 5.82 13.87 -13.86
N TYR A 305 5.93 15.19 -13.70
CA TYR A 305 6.86 15.81 -12.76
C TYR A 305 6.60 15.33 -11.31
N TYR A 306 5.35 15.32 -10.87
CA TYR A 306 4.97 14.93 -9.50
C TYR A 306 5.14 13.42 -9.23
N GLU A 307 5.25 12.58 -10.27
CA GLU A 307 5.56 11.15 -10.15
C GLU A 307 7.07 10.87 -10.12
N LYS A 308 7.87 11.81 -10.65
CA LYS A 308 9.33 11.69 -10.73
C LYS A 308 10.07 12.39 -9.60
N PHE A 309 9.45 13.43 -9.03
CA PHE A 309 10.06 14.26 -7.99
C PHE A 309 9.08 14.51 -6.84
N GLY A 310 9.55 14.37 -5.62
CA GLY A 310 8.76 14.59 -4.41
C GLY A 310 9.65 14.67 -3.18
N LEU A 311 9.01 14.71 -2.00
CA LEU A 311 9.70 14.95 -0.74
C LEU A 311 10.48 13.73 -0.24
N TYR A 312 10.09 12.50 -0.65
CA TYR A 312 10.61 11.30 -0.02
C TYR A 312 11.35 10.38 -0.99
N ILE A 313 10.67 9.68 -1.89
CA ILE A 313 11.28 8.77 -2.87
C ILE A 313 10.91 9.22 -4.27
N PRO A 314 11.87 9.46 -5.18
CA PRO A 314 11.58 9.79 -6.58
C PRO A 314 11.14 8.56 -7.38
N ASN A 315 10.48 8.79 -8.53
CA ASN A 315 10.00 7.79 -9.48
C ASN A 315 9.03 6.77 -8.85
N VAL A 316 8.00 7.27 -8.19
CA VAL A 316 6.98 6.42 -7.54
C VAL A 316 5.59 6.74 -8.01
N ILE A 317 4.90 5.73 -8.52
CA ILE A 317 3.46 5.58 -8.55
C ILE A 317 3.10 4.38 -7.69
N PHE A 318 2.30 4.60 -6.63
CA PHE A 318 1.96 3.53 -5.69
C PHE A 318 0.44 3.49 -5.45
N PRO A 319 -0.31 2.78 -6.30
CA PRO A 319 -1.75 2.65 -6.13
C PRO A 319 -2.10 1.80 -4.91
N THR A 320 -3.05 2.29 -4.11
CA THR A 320 -3.57 1.58 -2.95
C THR A 320 -5.09 1.62 -2.86
N GLY A 321 -5.73 2.44 -3.70
CA GLY A 321 -7.18 2.53 -3.83
C GLY A 321 -7.64 2.39 -5.27
N ASN A 322 -8.75 1.69 -5.47
CA ASN A 322 -9.44 1.59 -6.74
C ASN A 322 -10.95 1.61 -6.55
N VAL A 323 -11.64 2.13 -7.55
CA VAL A 323 -13.10 2.11 -7.65
C VAL A 323 -13.49 1.85 -9.09
N ILE A 324 -14.55 1.10 -9.30
CA ILE A 324 -15.16 0.93 -10.62
C ILE A 324 -16.52 1.63 -10.61
N THR A 325 -16.75 2.49 -11.59
CA THR A 325 -18.05 3.08 -11.86
C THR A 325 -18.24 3.22 -13.37
N ASP A 326 -19.39 2.79 -13.88
CA ASP A 326 -19.76 2.83 -15.29
C ASP A 326 -18.68 2.25 -16.24
N GLY A 327 -18.07 1.11 -15.85
CA GLY A 327 -17.04 0.43 -16.64
C GLY A 327 -15.67 1.13 -16.62
N THR A 328 -15.54 2.24 -15.91
CA THR A 328 -14.29 2.97 -15.73
C THR A 328 -13.64 2.59 -14.42
N LEU A 329 -12.37 2.21 -14.47
CA LEU A 329 -11.51 2.00 -13.32
C LEU A 329 -10.88 3.33 -12.93
N TYR A 330 -11.17 3.80 -11.72
CA TYR A 330 -10.52 4.91 -11.05
C TYR A 330 -9.40 4.35 -10.20
N LEU A 331 -8.18 4.79 -10.45
CA LEU A 331 -6.97 4.34 -9.76
C LEU A 331 -6.38 5.49 -8.97
N TYR A 332 -6.45 5.40 -7.64
CA TYR A 332 -5.88 6.39 -6.72
C TYR A 332 -4.51 5.94 -6.25
N TYR A 333 -3.51 6.79 -6.38
CA TYR A 333 -2.13 6.42 -6.11
C TYR A 333 -1.34 7.51 -5.40
N GLY A 334 -0.40 7.08 -4.55
CA GLY A 334 0.61 7.94 -3.97
C GLY A 334 1.70 8.26 -4.99
N VAL A 335 2.13 9.51 -5.01
CA VAL A 335 3.21 10.00 -5.87
C VAL A 335 4.38 10.47 -5.02
N CYS A 336 5.54 9.80 -5.19
CA CYS A 336 6.81 10.12 -4.50
C CYS A 336 6.66 10.31 -2.97
N ASP A 337 5.74 9.55 -2.33
CA ASP A 337 5.39 9.64 -0.91
C ASP A 337 5.03 11.09 -0.46
N THR A 338 4.45 11.88 -1.34
CA THR A 338 4.22 13.32 -1.14
C THR A 338 2.76 13.73 -1.25
N ALA A 339 2.08 13.28 -2.30
CA ALA A 339 0.72 13.67 -2.64
C ALA A 339 -0.07 12.49 -3.22
N ILE A 340 -1.36 12.69 -3.49
CA ILE A 340 -2.25 11.68 -4.08
C ILE A 340 -2.68 12.15 -5.46
N ALA A 341 -2.62 11.25 -6.42
CA ALA A 341 -3.06 11.45 -7.78
C ALA A 341 -4.12 10.42 -8.19
N LEU A 342 -4.83 10.71 -9.27
CA LEU A 342 -5.87 9.90 -9.89
C LEU A 342 -5.53 9.63 -11.35
N ALA A 343 -5.71 8.39 -11.78
CA ALA A 343 -5.75 8.03 -13.18
C ALA A 343 -6.96 7.14 -13.46
N THR A 344 -7.46 7.16 -14.68
CA THR A 344 -8.61 6.36 -15.11
C THR A 344 -8.29 5.53 -16.35
N ALA A 345 -8.93 4.38 -16.47
CA ALA A 345 -8.88 3.54 -17.66
C ALA A 345 -10.21 2.80 -17.85
N SER A 346 -10.52 2.34 -19.06
CA SER A 346 -11.56 1.35 -19.25
C SER A 346 -11.16 0.05 -18.54
N LEU A 347 -12.04 -0.52 -17.72
CA LEU A 347 -11.79 -1.80 -17.07
C LEU A 347 -11.59 -2.92 -18.11
N GLU A 348 -12.35 -2.91 -19.20
CA GLU A 348 -12.24 -3.85 -20.29
C GLU A 348 -10.85 -3.78 -20.95
N ASP A 349 -10.35 -2.56 -21.25
CA ASP A 349 -9.02 -2.38 -21.82
C ASP A 349 -7.89 -2.86 -20.89
N VAL A 350 -8.05 -2.66 -19.58
CA VAL A 350 -7.10 -3.16 -18.58
C VAL A 350 -7.06 -4.69 -18.59
N ILE A 351 -8.24 -5.35 -18.56
CA ILE A 351 -8.36 -6.81 -18.62
C ILE A 351 -7.76 -7.34 -19.94
N GLU A 352 -8.10 -6.71 -21.06
CA GLU A 352 -7.54 -7.07 -22.37
C GLU A 352 -6.00 -7.00 -22.38
N GLN A 353 -5.44 -5.93 -21.81
CA GLN A 353 -3.99 -5.76 -21.75
C GLN A 353 -3.34 -6.84 -20.86
N VAL A 354 -3.97 -7.21 -19.74
CA VAL A 354 -3.48 -8.31 -18.88
C VAL A 354 -3.53 -9.66 -19.61
N LEU A 355 -4.59 -9.92 -20.39
CA LEU A 355 -4.73 -11.16 -21.15
C LEU A 355 -3.75 -11.28 -22.33
N LYS A 356 -3.28 -10.16 -22.87
CA LYS A 356 -2.27 -10.13 -23.94
C LYS A 356 -0.86 -10.44 -23.43
N GLY A 357 -0.58 -10.26 -22.14
CA GLY A 357 0.72 -10.52 -21.49
C GLY A 357 1.65 -9.35 -21.63
#